data_f4250b8762e67ca4923b3f496dbe680b
#
_entry.id   f4250b8762e67ca4923b3f496dbe680b
#
_cell.length_a   1.000
_cell.length_b   1.000
_cell.length_c   1.000
_cell.angle_alpha   90.00
_cell.angle_beta   90.00
_cell.angle_gamma   90.00
#
_symmetry.space_group_name_H-M   'P 1'
#
loop_
_entity.id
_entity.type
_entity.pdbx_description
1 polymer ?
#
loop_
_entity_poly.entity_id
_entity_poly.type
_entity_poly.pdbx_seq_one_letter_code
_entity_poly.pdbx_strand_id
1 'polypeptide(L)'
;IEDIISHNQDVIVIVDEAYVDFGGHSAQELLSKYENLLVVQTFSKSRSMAGMRIGYAMGSAELIKALNDVKYSFNSYTMNRTSILLGTASIEDDVYFKETVEKIVNTREWFKAEMKKLGFTFPDSKANFLFASHPKVPAKEIFEAAREKDIYVRYFDKPRINNYLRITIGTDEEME
;
A
#
# COMPACT_ATOMS: atom_id res chain seq x y z
N ILE A 1 4.74 -1.48 -16.07
CA ILE A 1 3.39 -0.85 -16.07
C ILE A 1 3.12 -0.25 -17.45
N GLU A 2 4.01 0.61 -17.98
CA GLU A 2 3.82 1.28 -19.26
C GLU A 2 3.58 0.29 -20.42
N ASP A 3 4.29 -0.82 -20.44
CA ASP A 3 4.12 -1.88 -21.43
C ASP A 3 2.69 -2.47 -21.38
N ILE A 4 2.14 -2.67 -20.20
CA ILE A 4 0.76 -3.15 -20.03
C ILE A 4 -0.23 -2.12 -20.58
N ILE A 5 -0.06 -0.84 -20.24
CA ILE A 5 -0.98 0.22 -20.66
C ILE A 5 -0.98 0.37 -22.19
N SER A 6 0.21 0.39 -22.81
CA SER A 6 0.38 0.60 -24.23
C SER A 6 -0.19 -0.52 -25.10
N HIS A 7 -0.21 -1.76 -24.59
CA HIS A 7 -0.74 -2.92 -25.28
C HIS A 7 -2.22 -3.23 -24.99
N ASN A 8 -2.87 -2.43 -24.13
CA ASN A 8 -4.28 -2.61 -23.72
C ASN A 8 -5.04 -1.29 -23.81
N GLN A 9 -4.98 -0.60 -24.94
CA GLN A 9 -5.56 0.74 -25.09
C GLN A 9 -7.10 0.76 -25.18
N ASP A 10 -7.72 -0.38 -25.43
CA ASP A 10 -9.17 -0.57 -25.52
C ASP A 10 -9.84 -0.89 -24.17
N VAL A 11 -9.03 -1.00 -23.09
CA VAL A 11 -9.50 -1.22 -21.73
C VAL A 11 -8.88 -0.22 -20.76
N ILE A 12 -9.57 0.03 -19.65
CA ILE A 12 -9.04 0.89 -18.57
C ILE A 12 -8.03 0.09 -17.76
N VAL A 13 -6.84 0.63 -17.60
CA VAL A 13 -5.80 0.09 -16.72
C VAL A 13 -5.81 0.88 -15.41
N ILE A 14 -6.12 0.21 -14.31
CA ILE A 14 -6.10 0.81 -12.97
C ILE A 14 -4.83 0.40 -12.26
N VAL A 15 -4.01 1.38 -11.86
CA VAL A 15 -2.83 1.18 -11.03
C VAL A 15 -3.16 1.56 -9.60
N ASP A 16 -3.23 0.55 -8.72
CA ASP A 16 -3.45 0.75 -7.30
C ASP A 16 -2.12 1.06 -6.62
N GLU A 17 -1.95 2.30 -6.22
CA GLU A 17 -0.76 2.85 -5.58
C GLU A 17 -0.93 3.06 -4.07
N ALA A 18 -1.70 2.22 -3.41
CA ALA A 18 -1.95 2.35 -1.97
C ALA A 18 -0.67 2.37 -1.11
N TYR A 19 0.45 1.90 -1.64
CA TYR A 19 1.75 1.80 -0.93
C TYR A 19 2.88 2.55 -1.62
N VAL A 20 2.62 3.36 -2.65
CA VAL A 20 3.66 4.00 -3.47
C VAL A 20 4.61 4.88 -2.67
N ASP A 21 4.11 5.56 -1.65
CA ASP A 21 4.88 6.49 -0.81
C ASP A 21 6.04 5.85 -0.04
N PHE A 22 6.04 4.52 0.11
CA PHE A 22 7.10 3.78 0.81
C PHE A 22 8.32 3.44 -0.08
N GLY A 23 8.55 4.21 -1.15
CA GLY A 23 9.69 4.09 -2.04
C GLY A 23 9.35 3.47 -3.41
N GLY A 24 8.08 3.46 -3.79
CA GLY A 24 7.62 3.15 -5.12
C GLY A 24 7.84 4.30 -6.11
N HIS A 25 7.62 4.03 -7.40
CA HIS A 25 7.51 5.03 -8.45
C HIS A 25 6.06 5.10 -8.92
N SER A 26 5.49 6.30 -8.90
CA SER A 26 4.11 6.50 -9.32
C SER A 26 3.96 6.46 -10.83
N ALA A 27 2.91 5.81 -11.30
CA ALA A 27 2.50 5.84 -12.70
C ALA A 27 1.83 7.17 -13.10
N GLN A 28 1.69 8.14 -12.18
CA GLN A 28 1.11 9.46 -12.47
C GLN A 28 1.85 10.21 -13.60
N GLU A 29 3.15 9.98 -13.76
CA GLU A 29 3.94 10.56 -14.86
C GLU A 29 3.46 10.10 -16.26
N LEU A 30 2.75 8.99 -16.33
CA LEU A 30 2.19 8.43 -17.56
C LEU A 30 0.79 8.96 -17.89
N LEU A 31 0.14 9.69 -16.97
CA LEU A 31 -1.23 10.20 -17.17
C LEU A 31 -1.37 11.14 -18.37
N SER A 32 -0.34 11.90 -18.68
CA SER A 32 -0.35 12.78 -19.85
C SER A 32 -0.22 12.05 -21.19
N LYS A 33 0.21 10.77 -21.15
CA LYS A 33 0.50 9.95 -22.33
C LYS A 33 -0.61 8.95 -22.64
N TYR A 34 -1.33 8.48 -21.59
CA TYR A 34 -2.30 7.39 -21.70
C TYR A 34 -3.65 7.78 -21.10
N GLU A 35 -4.65 7.96 -21.98
CA GLU A 35 -6.02 8.32 -21.55
C GLU A 35 -6.77 7.17 -20.85
N ASN A 36 -6.35 5.92 -21.10
CA ASN A 36 -6.90 4.72 -20.48
C ASN A 36 -6.29 4.37 -19.11
N LEU A 37 -5.38 5.21 -18.58
CA LEU A 37 -4.76 5.01 -17.28
C LEU A 37 -5.56 5.71 -16.18
N LEU A 38 -5.82 4.96 -15.10
CA LEU A 38 -6.34 5.48 -13.84
C LEU A 38 -5.40 5.09 -12.70
N VAL A 39 -4.83 6.07 -12.02
CA VAL A 39 -4.02 5.86 -10.82
C VAL A 39 -4.84 6.13 -9.58
N VAL A 40 -4.85 5.21 -8.62
CA VAL A 40 -5.59 5.37 -7.37
C VAL A 40 -4.64 5.35 -6.17
N GLN A 41 -4.84 6.28 -5.25
CA GLN A 41 -4.03 6.43 -4.04
C GLN A 41 -4.92 6.61 -2.80
N THR A 42 -4.34 6.46 -1.61
CA THR A 42 -5.08 6.49 -0.36
C THR A 42 -4.31 7.19 0.77
N PHE A 43 -5.03 7.81 1.68
CA PHE A 43 -4.48 8.32 2.95
C PHE A 43 -4.38 7.23 4.03
N SER A 44 -4.91 6.04 3.77
CA SER A 44 -5.03 4.98 4.78
C SER A 44 -3.71 4.36 5.23
N LYS A 45 -2.62 4.53 4.47
CA LYS A 45 -1.33 3.88 4.72
C LYS A 45 -0.28 4.88 5.18
N SER A 46 0.38 5.55 4.26
CA SER A 46 1.49 6.46 4.52
C SER A 46 1.11 7.67 5.38
N ARG A 47 -0.13 8.14 5.29
CA ARG A 47 -0.65 9.26 6.10
C ARG A 47 -1.36 8.80 7.38
N SER A 48 -1.37 7.50 7.71
CA SER A 48 -1.95 6.93 8.93
C SER A 48 -3.44 7.27 9.17
N MET A 49 -4.20 7.54 8.09
CA MET A 49 -5.57 8.04 8.14
C MET A 49 -6.62 7.00 7.70
N ALA A 50 -6.38 5.72 7.97
CA ALA A 50 -7.29 4.64 7.55
C ALA A 50 -8.75 4.84 8.04
N GLY A 51 -8.93 5.38 9.24
CA GLY A 51 -10.25 5.68 9.82
C GLY A 51 -11.00 6.84 9.14
N MET A 52 -10.30 7.74 8.45
CA MET A 52 -10.90 8.90 7.78
C MET A 52 -11.53 8.56 6.43
N ARG A 53 -11.27 7.39 5.87
CA ARG A 53 -11.83 6.89 4.60
C ARG A 53 -11.56 7.83 3.41
N ILE A 54 -10.32 8.33 3.29
CA ILE A 54 -9.88 9.22 2.22
C ILE A 54 -9.07 8.45 1.19
N GLY A 55 -9.44 8.58 -0.08
CA GLY A 55 -8.69 8.12 -1.23
C GLY A 55 -9.03 8.99 -2.43
N TYR A 56 -8.21 8.94 -3.45
CA TYR A 56 -8.40 9.72 -4.67
C TYR A 56 -7.91 8.96 -5.90
N ALA A 57 -8.41 9.41 -7.05
CA ALA A 57 -8.03 8.87 -8.34
C ALA A 57 -7.55 10.00 -9.25
N MET A 58 -6.58 9.68 -10.11
CA MET A 58 -6.04 10.56 -11.13
C MET A 58 -6.15 9.87 -12.48
N GLY A 59 -6.63 10.57 -13.50
CA GLY A 59 -6.84 10.01 -14.83
C GLY A 59 -7.28 11.07 -15.82
N SER A 60 -7.63 10.67 -17.04
CA SER A 60 -8.19 11.57 -18.05
C SER A 60 -9.50 12.20 -17.57
N ALA A 61 -9.87 13.34 -18.13
CA ALA A 61 -11.11 14.04 -17.78
C ALA A 61 -12.34 13.15 -17.98
N GLU A 62 -12.32 12.27 -18.97
CA GLU A 62 -13.40 11.33 -19.27
C GLU A 62 -13.54 10.26 -18.16
N LEU A 63 -12.44 9.66 -17.72
CA LEU A 63 -12.45 8.69 -16.63
C LEU A 63 -12.91 9.31 -15.32
N ILE A 64 -12.40 10.51 -15.00
CA ILE A 64 -12.81 11.23 -13.79
C ILE A 64 -14.28 11.65 -13.86
N LYS A 65 -14.78 12.03 -15.04
CA LYS A 65 -16.22 12.31 -15.24
C LYS A 65 -17.05 11.05 -14.96
N ALA A 66 -16.67 9.91 -15.51
CA ALA A 66 -17.39 8.64 -15.29
C ALA A 66 -17.43 8.26 -13.81
N LEU A 67 -16.32 8.41 -13.08
CA LEU A 67 -16.28 8.20 -11.62
C LEU A 67 -17.19 9.16 -10.87
N ASN A 68 -17.27 10.44 -11.27
CA ASN A 68 -18.16 11.41 -10.68
C ASN A 68 -19.64 11.09 -10.97
N ASP A 69 -19.96 10.68 -12.18
CA ASP A 69 -21.33 10.28 -12.56
C ASP A 69 -21.83 9.13 -11.67
N VAL A 70 -21.00 8.11 -11.45
CA VAL A 70 -21.30 7.01 -10.51
C VAL A 70 -21.40 7.51 -9.07
N LYS A 71 -20.42 8.31 -8.62
CA LYS A 71 -20.42 8.88 -7.27
C LYS A 71 -21.70 9.67 -6.99
N TYR A 72 -22.10 10.57 -7.89
CA TYR A 72 -23.29 11.37 -7.71
C TYR A 72 -24.60 10.58 -7.81
N SER A 73 -24.59 9.46 -8.51
CA SER A 73 -25.76 8.55 -8.57
C SER A 73 -25.90 7.68 -7.33
N PHE A 74 -24.81 7.41 -6.61
CA PHE A 74 -24.77 6.45 -5.51
C PHE A 74 -24.60 7.13 -4.14
N ASN A 75 -23.59 8.00 -3.99
CA ASN A 75 -23.28 8.71 -2.75
C ASN A 75 -22.58 10.04 -3.03
N SER A 76 -23.32 11.11 -3.18
CA SER A 76 -22.80 12.45 -3.51
C SER A 76 -21.91 13.03 -2.41
N TYR A 77 -22.17 12.69 -1.15
CA TYR A 77 -21.51 13.28 0.04
C TYR A 77 -20.64 12.23 0.75
N THR A 78 -19.63 11.71 0.05
CA THR A 78 -18.76 10.62 0.52
C THR A 78 -17.86 11.01 1.69
N MET A 79 -17.48 12.28 1.79
CA MET A 79 -16.57 12.79 2.82
C MET A 79 -17.28 13.67 3.83
N ASN A 80 -17.12 13.39 5.11
CA ASN A 80 -17.59 14.27 6.17
C ASN A 80 -16.62 15.45 6.40
N ARG A 81 -17.08 16.48 7.13
CA ARG A 81 -16.29 17.68 7.37
C ARG A 81 -14.97 17.40 8.11
N THR A 82 -14.97 16.50 9.06
CA THR A 82 -13.77 16.12 9.82
C THR A 82 -12.72 15.49 8.89
N SER A 83 -13.13 14.56 8.01
CA SER A 83 -12.23 13.96 7.02
C SER A 83 -11.62 15.01 6.09
N ILE A 84 -12.42 16.00 5.64
CA ILE A 84 -11.91 17.07 4.78
C ILE A 84 -10.87 17.91 5.53
N LEU A 85 -11.17 18.38 6.73
CA LEU A 85 -10.26 19.22 7.51
C LEU A 85 -8.95 18.52 7.85
N LEU A 86 -9.04 17.28 8.37
CA LEU A 86 -7.86 16.50 8.73
C LEU A 86 -7.06 16.05 7.50
N GLY A 87 -7.74 15.72 6.41
CA GLY A 87 -7.08 15.39 5.14
C GLY A 87 -6.28 16.57 4.59
N THR A 88 -6.86 17.79 4.62
CA THR A 88 -6.16 19.01 4.22
C THR A 88 -4.93 19.25 5.09
N ALA A 89 -5.10 19.25 6.42
CA ALA A 89 -3.98 19.41 7.35
C ALA A 89 -2.87 18.37 7.13
N SER A 90 -3.24 17.11 6.83
CA SER A 90 -2.26 16.06 6.54
C SER A 90 -1.48 16.28 5.24
N ILE A 91 -2.06 16.97 4.25
CA ILE A 91 -1.33 17.36 3.02
C ILE A 91 -0.38 18.52 3.31
N GLU A 92 -0.80 19.49 4.10
CA GLU A 92 -0.03 20.67 4.45
C GLU A 92 1.19 20.33 5.35
N ASP A 93 1.09 19.27 6.17
CA ASP A 93 2.20 18.79 7.01
C ASP A 93 3.10 17.80 6.26
N ASP A 94 3.80 18.33 5.26
CA ASP A 94 4.74 17.55 4.44
C ASP A 94 5.99 17.08 5.22
N VAL A 95 6.39 17.84 6.23
CA VAL A 95 7.55 17.50 7.06
C VAL A 95 7.28 16.24 7.87
N TYR A 96 6.20 16.21 8.63
CA TYR A 96 5.81 15.03 9.40
C TYR A 96 5.57 13.81 8.52
N PHE A 97 4.93 14.01 7.36
CA PHE A 97 4.71 12.94 6.39
C PHE A 97 6.02 12.30 5.93
N LYS A 98 7.00 13.10 5.51
CA LYS A 98 8.30 12.60 5.05
C LYS A 98 9.07 11.89 6.16
N GLU A 99 9.12 12.47 7.34
CA GLU A 99 9.80 11.87 8.52
C GLU A 99 9.21 10.52 8.89
N THR A 100 7.89 10.39 8.90
CA THR A 100 7.22 9.11 9.26
C THR A 100 7.42 8.04 8.18
N VAL A 101 7.34 8.42 6.91
CA VAL A 101 7.62 7.49 5.80
C VAL A 101 9.08 7.03 5.83
N GLU A 102 10.02 7.95 6.04
CA GLU A 102 11.46 7.63 6.11
C GLU A 102 11.76 6.65 7.25
N LYS A 103 11.18 6.84 8.44
CA LYS A 103 11.31 5.89 9.55
C LYS A 103 10.88 4.48 9.14
N ILE A 104 9.68 4.35 8.56
CA ILE A 104 9.16 3.06 8.12
C ILE A 104 10.06 2.41 7.06
N VAL A 105 10.56 3.20 6.10
CA VAL A 105 11.48 2.71 5.06
C VAL A 105 12.79 2.21 5.67
N ASN A 106 13.39 2.98 6.58
CA ASN A 106 14.65 2.61 7.23
C ASN A 106 14.50 1.34 8.06
N THR A 107 13.47 1.25 8.89
CA THR A 107 13.16 0.04 9.69
C THR A 107 12.91 -1.16 8.78
N ARG A 108 12.20 -0.98 7.67
CA ARG A 108 11.97 -2.05 6.67
C ARG A 108 13.28 -2.57 6.09
N GLU A 109 14.18 -1.69 5.67
CA GLU A 109 15.45 -2.11 5.06
C GLU A 109 16.35 -2.83 6.07
N TRP A 110 16.40 -2.36 7.31
CA TRP A 110 17.05 -3.08 8.41
C TRP A 110 16.41 -4.46 8.62
N PHE A 111 15.09 -4.51 8.76
CA PHE A 111 14.36 -5.76 8.99
C PHE A 111 14.54 -6.78 7.84
N LYS A 112 14.60 -6.33 6.59
CA LYS A 112 14.97 -7.19 5.46
C LYS A 112 16.32 -7.87 5.66
N ALA A 113 17.32 -7.15 6.17
CA ALA A 113 18.64 -7.70 6.41
C ALA A 113 18.62 -8.76 7.53
N GLU A 114 17.91 -8.51 8.62
CA GLU A 114 17.75 -9.46 9.72
C GLU A 114 16.98 -10.73 9.28
N MET A 115 15.88 -10.57 8.58
CA MET A 115 15.09 -11.69 8.05
C MET A 115 15.90 -12.59 7.10
N LYS A 116 16.77 -12.01 6.26
CA LYS A 116 17.70 -12.79 5.42
C LYS A 116 18.68 -13.63 6.23
N LYS A 117 19.22 -13.08 7.34
CA LYS A 117 20.12 -13.84 8.24
C LYS A 117 19.40 -15.04 8.86
N LEU A 118 18.10 -14.90 9.14
CA LEU A 118 17.25 -15.97 9.64
C LEU A 118 16.83 -16.97 8.56
N GLY A 119 17.20 -16.77 7.30
CA GLY A 119 16.91 -17.67 6.19
C GLY A 119 15.57 -17.45 5.50
N PHE A 120 14.86 -16.36 5.80
CA PHE A 120 13.63 -16.00 5.09
C PHE A 120 13.91 -15.52 3.67
N THR A 121 12.94 -15.76 2.80
CA THR A 121 12.90 -15.29 1.42
C THR A 121 11.66 -14.42 1.21
N PHE A 122 11.79 -13.34 0.45
CA PHE A 122 10.71 -12.41 0.15
C PHE A 122 11.04 -11.60 -1.11
N PRO A 123 10.03 -11.16 -1.89
CA PRO A 123 10.20 -10.16 -2.93
C PRO A 123 10.71 -8.84 -2.34
N ASP A 124 11.45 -8.05 -3.13
CA ASP A 124 11.88 -6.71 -2.69
C ASP A 124 10.66 -5.82 -2.48
N SER A 125 10.33 -5.55 -1.21
CA SER A 125 9.16 -4.77 -0.84
C SER A 125 9.43 -3.27 -0.93
N LYS A 126 8.47 -2.57 -1.54
CA LYS A 126 8.31 -1.11 -1.52
C LYS A 126 7.00 -0.71 -0.81
N ALA A 127 6.53 -1.54 0.12
CA ALA A 127 5.37 -1.28 0.97
C ALA A 127 5.80 -1.17 2.44
N ASN A 128 4.86 -0.95 3.34
CA ASN A 128 5.09 -0.97 4.78
C ASN A 128 4.98 -2.38 5.39
N PHE A 129 5.26 -3.42 4.62
CA PHE A 129 5.27 -4.81 5.06
C PHE A 129 6.23 -5.65 4.22
N LEU A 130 6.64 -6.80 4.75
CA LEU A 130 7.26 -7.88 3.98
C LEU A 130 6.24 -8.99 3.73
N PHE A 131 6.35 -9.62 2.55
CA PHE A 131 5.62 -10.85 2.24
C PHE A 131 6.65 -11.98 2.18
N ALA A 132 6.85 -12.64 3.33
CA ALA A 132 7.99 -13.52 3.58
C ALA A 132 7.59 -14.98 3.74
N SER A 133 8.46 -15.87 3.28
CA SER A 133 8.37 -17.31 3.52
C SER A 133 9.71 -17.87 4.01
N HIS A 134 9.67 -19.02 4.69
CA HIS A 134 10.87 -19.71 5.11
C HIS A 134 10.93 -21.09 4.44
N PRO A 135 12.07 -21.50 3.86
CA PRO A 135 12.17 -22.73 3.06
C PRO A 135 12.06 -24.02 3.88
N LYS A 136 12.34 -23.96 5.20
CA LYS A 136 12.37 -25.12 6.09
C LYS A 136 11.24 -25.16 7.10
N VAL A 137 10.61 -24.01 7.40
CA VAL A 137 9.55 -23.91 8.42
C VAL A 137 8.28 -23.39 7.75
N PRO A 138 7.19 -24.16 7.79
CA PRO A 138 5.91 -23.73 7.22
C PRO A 138 5.40 -22.42 7.83
N ALA A 139 4.85 -21.53 6.99
CA ALA A 139 4.34 -20.24 7.45
C ALA A 139 3.25 -20.36 8.53
N LYS A 140 2.44 -21.43 8.49
CA LYS A 140 1.43 -21.69 9.50
C LYS A 140 2.05 -21.94 10.88
N GLU A 141 3.13 -22.72 10.97
CA GLU A 141 3.83 -23.00 12.23
C GLU A 141 4.45 -21.71 12.80
N ILE A 142 5.08 -20.90 11.95
CA ILE A 142 5.62 -19.59 12.37
C ILE A 142 4.51 -18.68 12.88
N PHE A 143 3.38 -18.64 12.19
CA PHE A 143 2.20 -17.86 12.59
C PHE A 143 1.66 -18.27 13.96
N GLU A 144 1.52 -19.58 14.20
CA GLU A 144 1.03 -20.12 15.46
C GLU A 144 2.00 -19.84 16.60
N ALA A 145 3.30 -20.08 16.40
CA ALA A 145 4.34 -19.81 17.39
C ALA A 145 4.49 -18.30 17.70
N ALA A 146 4.32 -17.42 16.71
CA ALA A 146 4.30 -15.97 16.91
C ALA A 146 3.11 -15.55 17.79
N ARG A 147 1.91 -16.09 17.52
CA ARG A 147 0.70 -15.82 18.33
C ARG A 147 0.85 -16.21 19.79
N GLU A 148 1.54 -17.32 20.09
CA GLU A 148 1.80 -17.74 21.47
C GLU A 148 2.68 -16.74 22.24
N LYS A 149 3.38 -15.87 21.50
CA LYS A 149 4.22 -14.79 22.04
C LYS A 149 3.59 -13.39 21.88
N ASP A 150 2.27 -13.33 21.63
CA ASP A 150 1.55 -12.08 21.36
C ASP A 150 2.04 -11.28 20.14
N ILE A 151 2.72 -11.96 19.20
CA ILE A 151 3.15 -11.34 17.93
C ILE A 151 2.14 -11.68 16.83
N TYR A 152 1.48 -10.66 16.30
CA TYR A 152 0.41 -10.81 15.31
C TYR A 152 0.87 -10.44 13.91
N VAL A 153 1.02 -11.47 13.07
CA VAL A 153 1.30 -11.33 11.63
C VAL A 153 0.10 -11.83 10.81
N ARG A 154 0.06 -11.55 9.53
CA ARG A 154 -1.03 -12.04 8.67
C ARG A 154 -0.62 -13.31 7.96
N TYR A 155 -1.33 -14.40 8.20
CA TYR A 155 -1.28 -15.66 7.47
C TYR A 155 -2.44 -15.76 6.47
N PHE A 156 -2.23 -16.46 5.35
CA PHE A 156 -3.23 -16.65 4.29
C PHE A 156 -3.37 -18.15 3.99
N ASP A 157 -4.48 -18.75 4.44
CA ASP A 157 -4.81 -20.15 4.11
C ASP A 157 -5.46 -20.23 2.73
N LYS A 158 -4.65 -19.98 1.69
CA LYS A 158 -5.09 -20.01 0.29
C LYS A 158 -4.01 -20.61 -0.61
N PRO A 159 -4.37 -21.38 -1.66
CA PRO A 159 -3.40 -21.89 -2.62
C PRO A 159 -2.45 -20.82 -3.12
N ARG A 160 -1.19 -21.18 -3.34
CA ARG A 160 -0.08 -20.36 -3.85
C ARG A 160 0.52 -19.36 -2.83
N ILE A 161 -0.21 -18.98 -1.77
CA ILE A 161 0.26 -18.03 -0.75
C ILE A 161 0.20 -18.58 0.69
N ASN A 162 -0.16 -19.85 0.86
CA ASN A 162 -0.26 -20.51 2.16
C ASN A 162 1.08 -20.79 2.84
N ASN A 163 2.21 -20.54 2.17
CA ASN A 163 3.53 -20.59 2.78
C ASN A 163 4.16 -19.20 2.95
N TYR A 164 3.33 -18.16 3.02
CA TYR A 164 3.77 -16.78 3.20
C TYR A 164 3.11 -16.11 4.40
N LEU A 165 3.85 -15.21 5.02
CA LEU A 165 3.38 -14.30 6.06
C LEU A 165 3.51 -12.86 5.56
N ARG A 166 2.51 -12.03 5.81
CA ARG A 166 2.64 -10.59 5.68
C ARG A 166 2.96 -10.01 7.04
N ILE A 167 4.17 -9.50 7.16
CA ILE A 167 4.71 -8.89 8.37
C ILE A 167 4.73 -7.39 8.17
N THR A 168 3.89 -6.67 8.90
CA THR A 168 3.83 -5.21 8.84
C THR A 168 5.03 -4.63 9.60
N ILE A 169 5.62 -3.57 9.06
CA ILE A 169 6.71 -2.84 9.71
C ILE A 169 6.10 -1.97 10.82
N GLY A 170 6.52 -2.20 12.04
CA GLY A 170 6.21 -1.45 13.23
C GLY A 170 7.30 -0.42 13.57
N THR A 171 7.34 0.00 14.83
CA THR A 171 8.46 0.78 15.38
C THR A 171 9.72 -0.06 15.47
N ASP A 172 10.87 0.57 15.63
CA ASP A 172 12.14 -0.15 15.78
C ASP A 172 12.08 -1.14 16.96
N GLU A 173 11.51 -0.72 18.08
CA GLU A 173 11.32 -1.54 19.29
C GLU A 173 10.40 -2.75 19.08
N GLU A 174 9.39 -2.62 18.22
CA GLU A 174 8.47 -3.72 17.88
C GLU A 174 9.10 -4.71 16.90
N MET A 175 10.10 -4.27 16.15
CA MET A 175 10.73 -5.09 15.12
C MET A 175 12.02 -5.81 15.61
N GLU A 176 12.58 -5.41 16.75
CA GLU A 176 13.70 -6.09 17.44
C GLU A 176 13.21 -7.35 18.20
#